data_3641f199bf40ec6fa0e08c6dc457c563
#
_entry.id   3641f199bf40ec6fa0e08c6dc457c563
#
_cell.length_a   1.000
_cell.length_b   1.000
_cell.length_c   1.000
_cell.angle_alpha   90.00
_cell.angle_beta   90.00
_cell.angle_gamma   90.00
#
_symmetry.space_group_name_H-M   'P 1'
#
loop_
_entity.id
_entity.type
_entity.pdbx_description
1 polymer ?
#
loop_
_entity_poly.entity_id
_entity_poly.type
_entity_poly.pdbx_seq_one_letter_code
_entity_poly.pdbx_strand_id
1 'polypeptide(L)'
;MAALDVSLLTQLTAPAPRLPPLEQWLLDEVWSPSAFARAGRSPKDYLLAGERQVNERESMLGATAGGVYRELAQGESSGRTIGRFFETHPGAAAVIFDGCSLREAPRLLELARASSRPIVELGCSRAAIPSETTQFVVDRLGLGLPELAPSQ
;
A
#
# COMPACT_ATOMS: atom_id res chain seq x y z
N MET A 1 23.04 -2.27 -15.77
CA MET A 1 22.13 -1.11 -15.85
C MET A 1 20.79 -1.65 -16.28
N ALA A 2 19.81 -1.71 -15.37
CA ALA A 2 18.42 -1.97 -15.77
C ALA A 2 18.00 -0.87 -16.74
N ALA A 3 17.34 -1.24 -17.84
CA ALA A 3 16.78 -0.26 -18.76
C ALA A 3 15.81 0.61 -17.94
N LEU A 4 16.03 1.91 -17.95
CA LEU A 4 15.08 2.87 -17.40
C LEU A 4 13.73 2.55 -18.05
N ASP A 5 12.73 2.31 -17.23
CA ASP A 5 11.37 2.15 -17.72
C ASP A 5 10.90 3.53 -18.25
N VAL A 6 11.16 3.74 -19.53
CA VAL A 6 10.80 4.99 -20.22
C VAL A 6 9.32 5.28 -20.09
N SER A 7 8.50 4.24 -19.98
CA SER A 7 7.05 4.37 -19.82
C SER A 7 6.69 4.98 -18.45
N LEU A 8 7.23 4.47 -17.37
CA LEU A 8 7.00 5.02 -16.03
C LEU A 8 7.52 6.46 -15.93
N LEU A 9 8.73 6.73 -16.43
CA LEU A 9 9.28 8.08 -16.43
C LEU A 9 8.38 9.06 -17.17
N THR A 10 7.92 8.69 -18.37
CA THR A 10 7.02 9.52 -19.17
C THR A 10 5.72 9.84 -18.42
N GLN A 11 5.15 8.84 -17.76
CA GLN A 11 3.91 9.02 -16.98
C GLN A 11 4.13 9.91 -15.74
N LEU A 12 5.24 9.74 -15.03
CA LEU A 12 5.55 10.53 -13.84
C LEU A 12 5.94 11.98 -14.16
N THR A 13 6.41 12.26 -15.39
CA THR A 13 6.72 13.62 -15.85
C THR A 13 5.55 14.29 -16.55
N ALA A 14 4.47 13.58 -16.82
CA ALA A 14 3.24 14.13 -17.38
C ALA A 14 2.63 15.20 -16.45
N PRO A 15 1.79 16.10 -16.98
CA PRO A 15 1.19 17.17 -16.16
C PRO A 15 0.40 16.68 -14.93
N ALA A 16 -0.34 15.59 -15.06
CA ALA A 16 -1.07 14.84 -14.02
C ALA A 16 -1.97 13.77 -14.68
N PRO A 17 -2.46 12.75 -14.00
CA PRO A 17 -2.09 12.33 -12.63
C PRO A 17 -0.81 11.47 -12.60
N ARG A 18 -0.01 11.61 -11.57
CA ARG A 18 1.26 10.88 -11.38
C ARG A 18 1.15 9.73 -10.39
N LEU A 19 0.25 9.87 -9.43
CA LEU A 19 0.10 8.87 -8.35
C LEU A 19 -0.37 7.51 -8.88
N PRO A 20 -1.40 7.40 -9.73
CA PRO A 20 -1.86 6.09 -10.20
C PRO A 20 -0.80 5.25 -10.91
N PRO A 21 0.00 5.77 -11.86
CA PRO A 21 1.06 4.98 -12.47
C PRO A 21 2.16 4.57 -11.49
N LEU A 22 2.45 5.39 -10.48
CA LEU A 22 3.39 5.02 -9.42
C LEU A 22 2.83 3.87 -8.56
N GLU A 23 1.59 3.96 -8.15
CA GLU A 23 0.90 2.90 -7.39
C GLU A 23 0.85 1.60 -8.19
N GLN A 24 0.48 1.68 -9.45
CA GLN A 24 0.42 0.51 -10.32
C GLN A 24 1.80 -0.15 -10.46
N TRP A 25 2.85 0.63 -10.71
CA TRP A 25 4.21 0.10 -10.78
C TRP A 25 4.64 -0.59 -9.47
N LEU A 26 4.34 0.02 -8.31
CA LEU A 26 4.64 -0.57 -7.00
C LEU A 26 3.89 -1.89 -6.79
N LEU A 27 2.62 -1.96 -7.15
CA LEU A 27 1.77 -3.13 -6.91
C LEU A 27 2.01 -4.26 -7.91
N ASP A 28 2.30 -3.94 -9.17
CA ASP A 28 2.40 -4.95 -10.23
C ASP A 28 3.84 -5.45 -10.40
N GLU A 29 4.84 -4.61 -10.16
CA GLU A 29 6.22 -4.97 -10.44
C GLU A 29 7.08 -5.12 -9.18
N VAL A 30 7.02 -4.17 -8.25
CA VAL A 30 7.93 -4.14 -7.09
C VAL A 30 7.41 -5.02 -5.96
N TRP A 31 6.24 -4.68 -5.46
CA TRP A 31 5.61 -5.33 -4.29
C TRP A 31 4.43 -6.22 -4.70
N SER A 32 4.67 -7.12 -5.62
CA SER A 32 3.63 -7.98 -6.21
C SER A 32 3.77 -9.45 -5.79
N PRO A 33 2.69 -10.22 -5.86
CA PRO A 33 2.76 -11.67 -5.68
C PRO A 33 3.73 -12.35 -6.65
N SER A 34 3.84 -11.84 -7.88
CA SER A 34 4.78 -12.35 -8.88
C SER A 34 6.23 -12.05 -8.52
N ALA A 35 6.52 -10.85 -7.99
CA ALA A 35 7.84 -10.50 -7.47
C ALA A 35 8.22 -11.40 -6.29
N PHE A 36 7.29 -11.66 -5.39
CA PHE A 36 7.50 -12.57 -4.26
C PHE A 36 7.79 -14.00 -4.73
N ALA A 37 7.06 -14.50 -5.73
CA ALA A 37 7.31 -15.81 -6.32
C ALA A 37 8.68 -15.89 -7.01
N ARG A 38 9.10 -14.84 -7.76
CA ARG A 38 10.43 -14.75 -8.39
C ARG A 38 11.56 -14.78 -7.37
N ALA A 39 11.37 -14.24 -6.18
CA ALA A 39 12.32 -14.28 -5.06
C ALA A 39 12.30 -15.64 -4.32
N GLY A 40 11.75 -16.70 -4.90
CA GLY A 40 11.68 -18.04 -4.29
C GLY A 40 10.81 -18.10 -3.05
N ARG A 41 9.90 -17.14 -2.86
CA ARG A 41 9.07 -16.93 -1.67
C ARG A 41 9.90 -16.71 -0.39
N SER A 42 11.11 -16.21 -0.53
CA SER A 42 11.96 -15.76 0.56
C SER A 42 11.61 -14.31 0.89
N PRO A 43 11.08 -13.97 2.07
CA PRO A 43 10.79 -12.59 2.43
C PRO A 43 12.00 -11.68 2.35
N LYS A 44 13.16 -12.17 2.79
CA LYS A 44 14.43 -11.42 2.74
C LYS A 44 14.82 -11.05 1.31
N ASP A 45 14.86 -12.04 0.42
CA ASP A 45 15.30 -11.83 -0.96
C ASP A 45 14.29 -10.98 -1.74
N TYR A 46 13.01 -11.13 -1.45
CA TYR A 46 11.95 -10.30 -1.98
C TYR A 46 12.10 -8.82 -1.57
N LEU A 47 12.29 -8.55 -0.28
CA LEU A 47 12.48 -7.19 0.21
C LEU A 47 13.73 -6.55 -0.39
N LEU A 48 14.85 -7.26 -0.40
CA LEU A 48 16.09 -6.76 -0.99
C LEU A 48 15.96 -6.49 -2.50
N ALA A 49 15.24 -7.33 -3.22
CA ALA A 49 15.00 -7.13 -4.65
C ALA A 49 14.11 -5.90 -4.92
N GLY A 50 13.04 -5.74 -4.16
CA GLY A 50 12.15 -4.59 -4.26
C GLY A 50 12.83 -3.27 -3.90
N GLU A 51 13.56 -3.24 -2.80
CA GLU A 51 14.33 -2.04 -2.40
C GLU A 51 15.40 -1.66 -3.44
N ARG A 52 16.06 -2.64 -4.03
CA ARG A 52 16.99 -2.37 -5.12
C ARG A 52 16.31 -1.71 -6.30
N GLN A 53 15.13 -2.20 -6.71
CA GLN A 53 14.36 -1.60 -7.81
C GLN A 53 13.96 -0.16 -7.51
N VAL A 54 13.55 0.14 -6.27
CA VAL A 54 13.22 1.51 -5.86
C VAL A 54 14.46 2.40 -5.87
N ASN A 55 15.56 1.95 -5.27
CA ASN A 55 16.82 2.72 -5.21
C ASN A 55 17.42 3.00 -6.59
N GLU A 56 17.32 2.06 -7.52
CA GLU A 56 17.77 2.28 -8.91
C GLU A 56 16.99 3.40 -9.61
N ARG A 57 15.80 3.74 -9.11
CA ARG A 57 14.92 4.80 -9.64
C ARG A 57 14.84 6.04 -8.74
N GLU A 58 15.62 6.09 -7.67
CA GLU A 58 15.55 7.14 -6.65
C GLU A 58 15.66 8.55 -7.24
N SER A 59 16.61 8.79 -8.14
CA SER A 59 16.77 10.11 -8.76
C SER A 59 15.54 10.52 -9.56
N MET A 60 14.94 9.60 -10.28
CA MET A 60 13.71 9.83 -11.07
C MET A 60 12.54 10.11 -10.15
N LEU A 61 12.36 9.29 -9.13
CA LEU A 61 11.27 9.44 -8.14
C LEU A 61 11.43 10.75 -7.38
N GLY A 62 12.65 11.10 -6.98
CA GLY A 62 12.97 12.36 -6.31
C GLY A 62 12.62 13.59 -7.15
N ALA A 63 12.91 13.56 -8.45
CA ALA A 63 12.57 14.66 -9.36
C ALA A 63 11.05 14.89 -9.51
N THR A 64 10.24 13.87 -9.27
CA THR A 64 8.77 13.94 -9.39
C THR A 64 8.05 14.03 -8.04
N ALA A 65 8.79 13.87 -6.94
CA ALA A 65 8.24 13.72 -5.59
C ALA A 65 7.27 14.83 -5.17
N GLY A 66 7.57 16.09 -5.49
CA GLY A 66 6.70 17.21 -5.13
C GLY A 66 5.32 17.17 -5.80
N GLY A 67 5.24 16.62 -7.02
CA GLY A 67 3.97 16.42 -7.72
C GLY A 67 3.19 15.24 -7.11
N VAL A 68 3.85 14.11 -6.96
CA VAL A 68 3.28 12.91 -6.35
C VAL A 68 2.78 13.18 -4.92
N TYR A 69 3.57 13.90 -4.10
CA TYR A 69 3.17 14.22 -2.74
C TYR A 69 1.89 15.09 -2.69
N ARG A 70 1.75 16.05 -3.58
CA ARG A 70 0.52 16.88 -3.64
C ARG A 70 -0.70 16.05 -4.00
N GLU A 71 -0.59 15.15 -4.97
CA GLU A 71 -1.67 14.23 -5.33
C GLU A 71 -1.98 13.27 -4.18
N LEU A 72 -0.96 12.72 -3.53
CA LEU A 72 -1.10 11.87 -2.36
C LEU A 72 -1.82 12.58 -1.20
N ALA A 73 -1.43 13.82 -0.90
CA ALA A 73 -2.04 14.61 0.16
C ALA A 73 -3.52 14.93 -0.09
N GLN A 74 -3.92 15.05 -1.36
CA GLN A 74 -5.31 15.28 -1.78
C GLN A 74 -6.11 13.99 -1.93
N GLY A 75 -5.44 12.85 -2.03
CA GLY A 75 -6.05 11.54 -2.22
C GLY A 75 -6.84 11.06 -1.00
N GLU A 76 -7.64 10.04 -1.21
CA GLU A 76 -8.44 9.43 -0.15
C GLU A 76 -7.56 8.67 0.84
N SER A 77 -7.82 8.83 2.13
CA SER A 77 -7.11 8.11 3.18
C SER A 77 -7.74 6.74 3.44
N SER A 78 -6.93 5.81 3.95
CA SER A 78 -7.36 4.46 4.31
C SER A 78 -8.53 4.43 5.30
N GLY A 79 -8.62 5.39 6.21
CA GLY A 79 -9.78 5.48 7.12
C GLY A 79 -11.10 5.72 6.41
N ARG A 80 -11.11 6.57 5.37
CA ARG A 80 -12.32 6.79 4.58
C ARG A 80 -12.68 5.57 3.73
N THR A 81 -11.69 4.90 3.17
CA THR A 81 -11.88 3.64 2.41
C THR A 81 -12.47 2.56 3.31
N ILE A 82 -11.96 2.38 4.52
CA ILE A 82 -12.48 1.42 5.51
C ILE A 82 -13.92 1.81 5.92
N GLY A 83 -14.19 3.08 6.15
CA GLY A 83 -15.54 3.56 6.47
C GLY A 83 -16.56 3.15 5.41
N ARG A 84 -16.28 3.42 4.15
CA ARG A 84 -17.15 2.99 3.03
C ARG A 84 -17.29 1.48 2.93
N PHE A 85 -16.24 0.72 3.20
CA PHE A 85 -16.34 -0.72 3.23
C PHE A 85 -17.35 -1.21 4.26
N PHE A 86 -17.35 -0.66 5.47
CA PHE A 86 -18.33 -1.02 6.51
C PHE A 86 -19.75 -0.60 6.17
N GLU A 87 -19.94 0.53 5.50
CA GLU A 87 -21.26 0.97 5.03
C GLU A 87 -21.87 -0.03 4.04
N THR A 88 -21.04 -0.62 3.19
CA THR A 88 -21.48 -1.59 2.17
C THR A 88 -21.49 -3.04 2.66
N HIS A 89 -20.79 -3.34 3.76
CA HIS A 89 -20.65 -4.69 4.32
C HIS A 89 -21.00 -4.70 5.82
N PRO A 90 -22.27 -4.50 6.18
CA PRO A 90 -22.68 -4.51 7.59
C PRO A 90 -22.41 -5.88 8.22
N GLY A 91 -21.81 -5.87 9.39
CA GLY A 91 -21.38 -7.08 10.11
C GLY A 91 -19.99 -7.61 9.74
N ALA A 92 -19.26 -6.93 8.84
CA ALA A 92 -17.86 -7.24 8.59
C ALA A 92 -16.99 -6.88 9.80
N ALA A 93 -15.86 -7.58 9.95
CA ALA A 93 -14.83 -7.27 10.93
C ALA A 93 -13.57 -6.75 10.22
N ALA A 94 -12.88 -5.80 10.83
CA ALA A 94 -11.57 -5.34 10.38
C ALA A 94 -10.45 -5.92 11.24
N VAL A 95 -9.38 -6.33 10.59
CA VAL A 95 -8.12 -6.66 11.26
C VAL A 95 -7.10 -5.62 10.82
N ILE A 96 -6.54 -4.90 11.78
CA ILE A 96 -5.55 -3.86 11.54
C ILE A 96 -4.18 -4.43 11.93
N PHE A 97 -3.28 -4.45 10.96
CA PHE A 97 -1.88 -4.79 11.18
C PHE A 97 -1.07 -3.49 11.27
N ASP A 98 -0.64 -3.15 12.48
CA ASP A 98 0.24 -2.01 12.68
C ASP A 98 1.62 -2.25 12.04
N GLY A 99 2.18 -1.22 11.42
CA GLY A 99 3.46 -1.32 10.71
C GLY A 99 3.44 -2.14 9.42
N CYS A 100 2.28 -2.66 9.00
CA CYS A 100 2.15 -3.37 7.73
C CYS A 100 2.09 -2.39 6.55
N SER A 101 2.81 -2.70 5.50
CA SER A 101 2.89 -1.88 4.29
C SER A 101 2.59 -2.70 3.03
N LEU A 102 2.69 -2.07 1.86
CA LEU A 102 2.56 -2.77 0.57
C LEU A 102 3.56 -3.92 0.41
N ARG A 103 4.69 -3.87 1.13
CA ARG A 103 5.73 -4.91 1.08
C ARG A 103 5.24 -6.25 1.62
N GLU A 104 4.41 -6.23 2.65
CA GLU A 104 3.87 -7.43 3.30
C GLU A 104 2.61 -7.98 2.60
N ALA A 105 1.93 -7.16 1.81
CA ALA A 105 0.68 -7.52 1.16
C ALA A 105 0.75 -8.83 0.33
N PRO A 106 1.78 -9.11 -0.49
CA PRO A 106 1.86 -10.36 -1.24
C PRO A 106 1.85 -11.59 -0.34
N ARG A 107 2.51 -11.52 0.82
CA ARG A 107 2.52 -12.63 1.78
C ARG A 107 1.17 -12.82 2.46
N LEU A 108 0.51 -11.76 2.83
CA LEU A 108 -0.85 -11.81 3.38
C LEU A 108 -1.83 -12.41 2.36
N LEU A 109 -1.72 -12.03 1.09
CA LEU A 109 -2.51 -12.58 0.01
C LEU A 109 -2.29 -14.09 -0.18
N GLU A 110 -1.05 -14.56 -0.11
CA GLU A 110 -0.75 -15.99 -0.17
C GLU A 110 -1.39 -16.74 0.99
N LEU A 111 -1.26 -16.22 2.21
CA LEU A 111 -1.84 -16.82 3.40
C LEU A 111 -3.37 -16.87 3.33
N ALA A 112 -4.00 -15.80 2.88
CA ALA A 112 -5.44 -15.76 2.67
C ALA A 112 -5.91 -16.80 1.65
N ARG A 113 -5.22 -16.91 0.52
CA ARG A 113 -5.50 -17.94 -0.51
C ARG A 113 -5.31 -19.35 0.03
N ALA A 114 -4.23 -19.58 0.78
CA ALA A 114 -3.95 -20.89 1.38
C ALA A 114 -5.02 -21.30 2.43
N SER A 115 -5.68 -20.34 3.06
CA SER A 115 -6.77 -20.58 4.01
C SER A 115 -8.13 -20.85 3.36
N SER A 116 -8.18 -20.98 2.03
CA SER A 116 -9.42 -21.18 1.24
C SER A 116 -10.46 -20.07 1.42
N ARG A 117 -10.04 -18.90 1.86
CA ARG A 117 -10.92 -17.72 1.97
C ARG A 117 -10.90 -16.93 0.67
N PRO A 118 -12.07 -16.61 0.11
CA PRO A 118 -12.10 -15.81 -1.10
C PRO A 118 -11.60 -14.39 -0.81
N ILE A 119 -10.76 -13.86 -1.70
CA ILE A 119 -10.41 -12.44 -1.70
C ILE A 119 -11.40 -11.77 -2.64
N VAL A 120 -12.25 -10.94 -2.08
CA VAL A 120 -13.32 -10.27 -2.83
C VAL A 120 -12.77 -9.01 -3.51
N GLU A 121 -11.93 -8.28 -2.79
CA GLU A 121 -11.35 -7.01 -3.26
C GLU A 121 -9.93 -6.85 -2.71
N LEU A 122 -9.07 -6.26 -3.49
CA LEU A 122 -7.74 -5.82 -3.10
C LEU A 122 -7.53 -4.40 -3.60
N GLY A 123 -7.19 -3.50 -2.70
CA GLY A 123 -6.90 -2.12 -3.05
C GLY A 123 -5.81 -1.55 -2.17
N CYS A 124 -5.32 -0.38 -2.53
CA CYS A 124 -4.44 0.41 -1.69
C CYS A 124 -5.02 1.81 -1.47
N SER A 125 -4.64 2.41 -0.37
CA SER A 125 -4.99 3.77 -0.04
C SER A 125 -3.86 4.39 0.78
N ARG A 126 -3.75 5.71 0.75
CA ARG A 126 -2.71 6.37 1.54
C ARG A 126 -2.99 6.29 3.04
N ALA A 127 -1.95 6.17 3.84
CA ALA A 127 -2.04 6.36 5.28
C ALA A 127 -2.48 7.79 5.64
N ALA A 128 -2.93 7.99 6.88
CA ALA A 128 -3.13 9.33 7.42
C ALA A 128 -1.83 10.15 7.39
N ILE A 129 -1.94 11.46 7.31
CA ILE A 129 -0.80 12.38 7.41
C ILE A 129 -1.08 13.34 8.57
N PRO A 130 -0.31 13.27 9.67
CA PRO A 130 0.79 12.34 9.97
C PRO A 130 0.32 10.88 10.10
N SER A 131 1.24 9.94 9.86
CA SER A 131 0.96 8.50 9.93
C SER A 131 1.14 7.99 11.37
N GLU A 132 0.19 8.32 12.23
CA GLU A 132 0.15 7.86 13.62
C GLU A 132 -1.03 6.91 13.84
N THR A 133 -0.75 5.72 14.37
CA THR A 133 -1.77 4.67 14.59
C THR A 133 -2.90 5.16 15.50
N THR A 134 -2.57 5.82 16.60
CA THR A 134 -3.55 6.37 17.55
C THR A 134 -4.47 7.36 16.86
N GLN A 135 -3.91 8.32 16.14
CA GLN A 135 -4.67 9.32 15.41
C GLN A 135 -5.54 8.70 14.33
N PHE A 136 -5.01 7.71 13.60
CA PHE A 136 -5.76 6.96 12.61
C PHE A 136 -7.00 6.28 13.22
N VAL A 137 -6.84 5.60 14.34
CA VAL A 137 -7.93 4.86 14.99
C VAL A 137 -9.00 5.82 15.50
N VAL A 138 -8.60 6.87 16.21
CA VAL A 138 -9.53 7.84 16.79
C VAL A 138 -10.25 8.64 15.70
N ASP A 139 -9.51 9.21 14.75
CA ASP A 139 -10.06 10.13 13.75
C ASP A 139 -10.77 9.44 12.59
N ARG A 140 -10.38 8.19 12.31
CA ARG A 140 -10.82 7.51 11.08
C ARG A 140 -11.79 6.37 11.33
N LEU A 141 -11.68 5.71 12.47
CA LEU A 141 -12.57 4.62 12.84
C LEU A 141 -13.58 5.05 13.91
N GLY A 142 -13.42 6.24 14.51
CA GLY A 142 -14.28 6.73 15.58
C GLY A 142 -14.17 5.93 16.87
N LEU A 143 -13.09 5.15 17.03
CA LEU A 143 -12.86 4.27 18.19
C LEU A 143 -11.91 4.97 19.17
N GLY A 144 -12.29 5.01 20.44
CA GLY A 144 -11.39 5.42 21.52
C GLY A 144 -10.36 4.33 21.85
N LEU A 145 -9.18 4.74 22.36
CA LEU A 145 -8.15 3.78 22.79
C LEU A 145 -8.67 2.72 23.78
N PRO A 146 -9.56 3.04 24.73
CA PRO A 146 -10.14 2.03 25.63
C PRO A 146 -10.97 0.97 24.91
N GLU A 147 -11.58 1.28 23.78
CA GLU A 147 -12.40 0.36 22.99
C GLU A 147 -11.57 -0.64 22.20
N LEU A 148 -10.27 -0.37 22.06
CA LEU A 148 -9.30 -1.28 21.41
C LEU A 148 -8.58 -2.18 22.44
N ALA A 149 -8.73 -1.89 23.74
CA ALA A 149 -8.13 -2.73 24.76
C ALA A 149 -8.85 -4.09 24.80
N PRO A 150 -8.12 -5.21 24.89
CA PRO A 150 -8.76 -6.50 25.09
C PRO A 150 -9.57 -6.44 26.39
N SER A 151 -10.83 -6.84 26.32
CA SER A 151 -11.65 -7.07 27.52
C SER A 151 -10.93 -8.10 28.38
N GLN A 152 -10.52 -7.68 29.58
CA GLN A 152 -9.92 -8.57 30.58
C GLN A 152 -10.92 -9.58 31.07
#